data_0320ef1dc9e1c5450e535ef012c0df04
#
_entry.id   0320ef1dc9e1c5450e535ef012c0df04
#
_cell.length_a   1.000
_cell.length_b   1.000
_cell.length_c   1.000
_cell.angle_alpha   90.00
_cell.angle_beta   90.00
_cell.angle_gamma   90.00
#
_symmetry.space_group_name_H-M   'P 1'
#
loop_
_entity.id
_entity.type
_entity.pdbx_description
1 polymer ?
#
loop_
_entity_poly.entity_id
_entity_poly.type
_entity_poly.pdbx_seq_one_letter_code
_entity_poly.pdbx_strand_id
1 'polypeptide(L)'
;MLGEVYGMTDENRRGPIGAAIRAAISHTREQQQRHKRNPYDLGGWRYHGRGGGLRVESDLSVTTWQLMFLRSARNAEFEVPPESIEEAMAYVHRAFSRGQGSFSYQQGKPTNRAIAGSRISSLSLAGE
;
A
#
# COMPACT_ATOMS: atom_id res chain seq x y z
N MET A 1 1.06 9.26 -9.32
CA MET A 1 1.25 10.66 -8.88
C MET A 1 2.71 11.11 -9.01
N LEU A 2 3.63 10.97 -8.03
CA LEU A 2 5.02 11.40 -8.23
C LEU A 2 5.73 10.69 -9.39
N GLY A 3 5.46 9.40 -9.60
CA GLY A 3 6.01 8.65 -10.73
C GLY A 3 5.51 9.13 -12.10
N GLU A 4 4.25 9.56 -12.19
CA GLU A 4 3.67 10.13 -13.40
C GLU A 4 4.26 11.53 -13.67
N VAL A 5 4.37 12.36 -12.63
CA VAL A 5 5.01 13.67 -12.70
C VAL A 5 6.48 13.54 -13.13
N TYR A 6 7.19 12.51 -12.65
CA TYR A 6 8.58 12.25 -13.01
C TYR A 6 8.77 12.07 -14.52
N GLY A 7 7.88 11.32 -15.18
CA GLY A 7 7.91 11.12 -16.62
C GLY A 7 7.62 12.39 -17.44
N MET A 8 6.93 13.37 -16.85
CA MET A 8 6.50 14.62 -17.51
C MET A 8 7.41 15.83 -17.18
N THR A 9 8.44 15.63 -16.36
CA THR A 9 9.24 16.74 -15.82
C THR A 9 10.51 16.95 -16.65
N ASP A 10 10.97 18.21 -16.73
CA ASP A 10 12.23 18.58 -17.34
C ASP A 10 13.46 18.01 -16.58
N GLU A 11 14.61 17.93 -17.26
CA GLU A 11 15.82 17.31 -16.72
C GLU A 11 16.28 17.94 -15.39
N ASN A 12 16.12 19.23 -15.22
CA ASN A 12 16.57 19.94 -14.02
C ASN A 12 15.82 19.50 -12.75
N ARG A 13 14.56 19.07 -12.88
CA ARG A 13 13.71 18.63 -11.77
C ARG A 13 13.71 17.14 -11.58
N ARG A 14 14.12 16.36 -12.58
CA ARG A 14 14.17 14.88 -12.46
C ARG A 14 15.05 14.40 -11.32
N GLY A 15 16.21 14.99 -11.12
CA GLY A 15 17.14 14.60 -10.06
C GLY A 15 16.52 14.67 -8.67
N PRO A 16 16.03 15.83 -8.22
CA PRO A 16 15.36 15.99 -6.92
C PRO A 16 14.10 15.13 -6.76
N ILE A 17 13.26 15.04 -7.79
CA ILE A 17 12.05 14.21 -7.75
C ILE A 17 12.41 12.74 -7.66
N GLY A 18 13.39 12.26 -8.44
CA GLY A 18 13.86 10.88 -8.37
C GLY A 18 14.44 10.52 -7.01
N ALA A 19 15.19 11.44 -6.37
CA ALA A 19 15.69 11.24 -5.02
C ALA A 19 14.54 11.12 -4.01
N ALA A 20 13.52 11.98 -4.12
CA ALA A 20 12.34 11.93 -3.27
C ALA A 20 11.54 10.63 -3.44
N ILE A 21 11.39 10.12 -4.68
CA ILE A 21 10.72 8.84 -4.95
C ILE A 21 11.50 7.69 -4.30
N ARG A 22 12.83 7.63 -4.46
CA ARG A 22 13.66 6.58 -3.82
C ARG A 22 13.55 6.63 -2.30
N ALA A 23 13.63 7.81 -1.71
CA ALA A 23 13.46 7.98 -0.26
C ALA A 23 12.06 7.53 0.20
N ALA A 24 11.01 7.84 -0.57
CA ALA A 24 9.65 7.42 -0.28
C ALA A 24 9.49 5.89 -0.38
N ILE A 25 10.11 5.22 -1.36
CA ILE A 25 10.10 3.75 -1.49
C ILE A 25 10.75 3.11 -0.24
N SER A 26 11.94 3.59 0.14
CA SER A 26 12.64 3.11 1.33
C SER A 26 11.80 3.28 2.60
N HIS A 27 11.28 4.49 2.81
CA HIS A 27 10.43 4.80 3.96
C HIS A 27 9.16 3.93 3.99
N THR A 28 8.51 3.74 2.85
CA THR A 28 7.32 2.88 2.72
C THR A 28 7.66 1.45 3.13
N ARG A 29 8.80 0.90 2.70
CA ARG A 29 9.25 -0.44 3.09
C ARG A 29 9.55 -0.55 4.57
N GLU A 30 10.22 0.42 5.16
CA GLU A 30 10.49 0.47 6.60
C GLU A 30 9.21 0.48 7.43
N GLN A 31 8.19 1.25 7.00
CA GLN A 31 6.90 1.28 7.67
C GLN A 31 6.16 -0.05 7.57
N GLN A 32 6.25 -0.74 6.42
CA GLN A 32 5.66 -2.06 6.22
C GLN A 32 6.26 -3.11 7.15
N GLN A 33 7.58 -3.07 7.31
CA GLN A 33 8.36 -4.02 8.12
C GLN A 33 8.28 -3.78 9.63
N ARG A 34 7.64 -2.69 10.09
CA ARG A 34 7.46 -2.46 11.52
C ARG A 34 6.78 -3.65 12.18
N HIS A 35 7.23 -3.98 13.39
CA HIS A 35 6.67 -5.07 14.16
C HIS A 35 5.15 -4.95 14.29
N LYS A 36 4.45 -5.99 13.91
CA LYS A 36 2.99 -6.13 14.02
C LYS A 36 2.68 -7.17 15.09
N ARG A 37 1.84 -6.83 16.06
CA ARG A 37 1.41 -7.77 17.10
C ARG A 37 0.47 -8.85 16.57
N ASN A 38 -0.34 -8.48 15.58
CA ASN A 38 -1.28 -9.40 14.96
C ASN A 38 -0.72 -9.88 13.62
N PRO A 39 -0.51 -11.20 13.42
CA PRO A 39 -0.03 -11.76 12.14
C PRO A 39 -0.89 -11.39 10.94
N TYR A 40 -2.17 -11.11 11.16
CA TYR A 40 -3.07 -10.70 10.09
C TYR A 40 -2.79 -9.29 9.54
N ASP A 41 -2.11 -8.45 10.30
CA ASP A 41 -1.71 -7.11 9.92
C ASP A 41 -0.38 -7.07 9.13
N LEU A 42 0.31 -8.22 9.02
CA LEU A 42 1.57 -8.32 8.29
C LEU A 42 1.39 -7.91 6.82
N GLY A 43 2.32 -7.14 6.30
CA GLY A 43 2.35 -6.67 4.91
C GLY A 43 1.51 -5.43 4.63
N GLY A 44 0.63 -5.01 5.53
CA GLY A 44 -0.16 -3.80 5.37
C GLY A 44 0.45 -2.55 6.01
N TRP A 45 -0.18 -1.41 5.78
CA TRP A 45 0.18 -0.10 6.37
C TRP A 45 -1.01 0.54 7.08
N ARG A 46 -0.72 1.47 7.96
CA ARG A 46 -1.70 2.28 8.68
C ARG A 46 -1.26 3.73 8.77
N TYR A 47 -2.23 4.63 8.96
CA TYR A 47 -1.96 6.01 9.33
C TYR A 47 -1.25 6.09 10.68
N HIS A 48 -0.19 6.88 10.74
CA HIS A 48 0.42 7.28 12.01
C HIS A 48 -0.46 8.36 12.67
N GLY A 49 -1.41 7.93 13.49
CA GLY A 49 -2.16 8.84 14.34
C GLY A 49 -1.38 9.17 15.62
N ARG A 50 -1.48 10.40 16.10
CA ARG A 50 -0.95 10.84 17.41
C ARG A 50 -1.60 10.17 18.63
N GLY A 51 -2.54 9.30 18.45
CA GLY A 51 -3.21 8.58 19.52
C GLY A 51 -2.68 7.15 19.62
N GLY A 52 -1.99 6.84 20.70
CA GLY A 52 -1.44 5.53 21.03
C GLY A 52 -2.47 4.43 21.30
N GLY A 53 -3.49 4.34 20.52
CA GLY A 53 -4.50 3.30 20.63
C GLY A 53 -4.24 2.15 19.64
N LEU A 54 -3.65 1.36 19.88
CA LEU A 54 -3.04 0.11 20.27
C LEU A 54 -3.53 -1.19 19.63
N ARG A 55 -4.49 -1.29 18.67
CA ARG A 55 -5.00 -2.62 18.33
C ARG A 55 -5.04 -3.02 16.87
N VAL A 56 -4.96 -2.09 15.95
CA VAL A 56 -4.93 -2.42 14.51
C VAL A 56 -3.75 -1.72 13.89
N GLU A 57 -2.87 -2.49 13.31
CA GLU A 57 -1.57 -2.03 12.81
C GLU A 57 -1.52 -1.94 11.29
N SER A 58 -2.62 -2.33 10.63
CA SER A 58 -2.83 -2.16 9.19
C SER A 58 -4.29 -1.88 8.86
N ASP A 59 -4.55 -1.09 7.83
CA ASP A 59 -5.85 -0.93 7.24
C ASP A 59 -5.81 -1.02 5.71
N LEU A 60 -6.92 -1.42 5.13
CA LEU A 60 -6.99 -1.74 3.72
C LEU A 60 -6.87 -0.51 2.83
N SER A 61 -7.40 0.65 3.26
CA SER A 61 -7.36 1.86 2.45
C SER A 61 -5.95 2.39 2.32
N VAL A 62 -5.20 2.49 3.43
CA VAL A 62 -3.80 2.92 3.41
C VAL A 62 -2.95 1.93 2.62
N THR A 63 -3.18 0.62 2.80
CA THR A 63 -2.47 -0.42 2.05
C THR A 63 -2.70 -0.28 0.55
N THR A 64 -3.93 -0.01 0.11
CA THR A 64 -4.24 0.24 -1.29
C THR A 64 -3.50 1.46 -1.85
N TRP A 65 -3.48 2.57 -1.11
CA TRP A 65 -2.73 3.77 -1.51
C TRP A 65 -1.23 3.52 -1.63
N GLN A 66 -0.65 2.75 -0.72
CA GLN A 66 0.76 2.38 -0.79
C GLN A 66 1.06 1.46 -1.99
N LEU A 67 0.18 0.49 -2.29
CA LEU A 67 0.31 -0.33 -3.49
C LEU A 67 0.25 0.50 -4.77
N MET A 68 -0.67 1.47 -4.87
CA MET A 68 -0.74 2.39 -6.00
C MET A 68 0.54 3.20 -6.16
N PHE A 69 1.11 3.70 -5.05
CA PHE A 69 2.39 4.41 -5.06
C PHE A 69 3.52 3.51 -5.57
N LEU A 70 3.68 2.31 -5.00
CA LEU A 70 4.74 1.36 -5.40
C LEU A 70 4.61 0.96 -6.87
N ARG A 71 3.38 0.75 -7.37
CA ARG A 71 3.13 0.46 -8.77
C ARG A 71 3.50 1.64 -9.67
N SER A 72 3.11 2.85 -9.30
CA SER A 72 3.47 4.06 -10.05
C SER A 72 4.99 4.27 -10.10
N ALA A 73 5.69 4.03 -8.99
CA ALA A 73 7.14 4.08 -8.94
C ALA A 73 7.79 3.03 -9.86
N ARG A 74 7.29 1.79 -9.84
CA ARG A 74 7.77 0.73 -10.72
C ARG A 74 7.53 1.04 -12.20
N ASN A 75 6.37 1.59 -12.55
CA ASN A 75 6.07 2.02 -13.92
C ASN A 75 6.98 3.16 -14.40
N ALA A 76 7.49 3.97 -13.49
CA ALA A 76 8.49 5.01 -13.75
C ALA A 76 9.93 4.48 -13.67
N GLU A 77 10.11 3.15 -13.73
CA GLU A 77 11.40 2.43 -13.76
C GLU A 77 12.24 2.58 -12.49
N PHE A 78 11.61 2.93 -11.36
CA PHE A 78 12.29 2.87 -10.08
C PHE A 78 12.35 1.42 -9.57
N GLU A 79 13.46 1.10 -8.90
CA GLU A 79 13.63 -0.18 -8.24
C GLU A 79 12.73 -0.25 -7.01
N VAL A 80 11.73 -1.14 -7.06
CA VAL A 80 10.79 -1.41 -5.97
C VAL A 80 11.01 -2.84 -5.52
N PRO A 81 11.30 -3.10 -4.22
CA PRO A 81 11.44 -4.45 -3.71
C PRO A 81 10.18 -5.27 -4.00
N PRO A 82 10.26 -6.39 -4.74
CA PRO A 82 9.10 -7.21 -5.08
C PRO A 82 8.37 -7.72 -3.84
N GLU A 83 9.09 -8.02 -2.77
CA GLU A 83 8.54 -8.46 -1.50
C GLU A 83 7.55 -7.45 -0.90
N SER A 84 7.76 -6.15 -1.14
CA SER A 84 6.84 -5.11 -0.66
C SER A 84 5.46 -5.25 -1.28
N ILE A 85 5.40 -5.61 -2.55
CA ILE A 85 4.14 -5.81 -3.28
C ILE A 85 3.51 -7.15 -2.88
N GLU A 86 4.30 -8.22 -2.83
CA GLU A 86 3.83 -9.56 -2.48
C GLU A 86 3.24 -9.62 -1.06
N GLU A 87 3.93 -9.04 -0.07
CA GLU A 87 3.45 -8.98 1.31
C GLU A 87 2.16 -8.16 1.42
N ALA A 88 2.08 -7.03 0.69
CA ALA A 88 0.87 -6.21 0.67
C ALA A 88 -0.31 -6.92 0.02
N MET A 89 -0.07 -7.65 -1.07
CA MET A 89 -1.09 -8.47 -1.72
C MET A 89 -1.57 -9.59 -0.80
N ALA A 90 -0.66 -10.25 -0.09
CA ALA A 90 -1.03 -11.26 0.91
C ALA A 90 -1.92 -10.67 2.02
N TYR A 91 -1.67 -9.41 2.46
CA TYR A 91 -2.55 -8.71 3.38
C TYR A 91 -3.94 -8.45 2.77
N VAL A 92 -4.00 -7.95 1.52
CA VAL A 92 -5.28 -7.71 0.81
C VAL A 92 -6.08 -9.00 0.68
N HIS A 93 -5.44 -10.12 0.32
CA HIS A 93 -6.10 -11.43 0.25
C HIS A 93 -6.65 -11.89 1.60
N ARG A 94 -5.91 -11.69 2.71
CA ARG A 94 -6.41 -12.00 4.05
C ARG A 94 -7.59 -11.14 4.47
N ALA A 95 -7.64 -9.88 4.01
CA ALA A 95 -8.75 -8.98 4.28
C ALA A 95 -10.03 -9.37 3.51
N PHE A 96 -9.94 -10.27 2.52
CA PHE A 96 -11.08 -10.73 1.73
C PHE A 96 -11.87 -11.82 2.47
N SER A 97 -13.14 -11.57 2.70
CA SER A 97 -14.08 -12.55 3.24
C SER A 97 -14.83 -13.26 2.10
N ARG A 98 -14.46 -14.49 1.81
CA ARG A 98 -15.11 -15.30 0.76
C ARG A 98 -16.60 -15.51 1.04
N GLY A 99 -17.00 -15.68 2.30
CA GLY A 99 -18.39 -15.91 2.67
C GLY A 99 -19.33 -14.72 2.46
N GLN A 100 -18.77 -13.51 2.44
CA GLN A 100 -19.53 -12.27 2.25
C GLN A 100 -19.28 -11.63 0.87
N GLY A 101 -18.39 -12.19 0.07
CA GLY A 101 -17.96 -11.62 -1.20
C GLY A 101 -17.44 -10.19 -1.06
N SER A 102 -16.93 -9.88 0.13
CA SER A 102 -16.56 -8.53 0.52
C SER A 102 -15.32 -8.55 1.40
N PHE A 103 -14.71 -7.41 1.66
CA PHE A 103 -13.50 -7.24 2.44
C PHE A 103 -13.77 -6.54 3.76
N SER A 104 -13.04 -6.83 4.77
CA SER A 104 -13.04 -6.08 6.02
C SER A 104 -12.08 -4.90 5.92
N TYR A 105 -12.52 -3.74 6.35
CA TYR A 105 -11.65 -2.56 6.48
C TYR A 105 -10.52 -2.83 7.48
N GLN A 106 -10.89 -3.47 8.55
CA GLN A 106 -10.00 -3.97 9.60
C GLN A 106 -10.49 -5.35 10.00
N GLN A 107 -9.59 -6.24 10.36
CA GLN A 107 -9.99 -7.57 10.74
C GLN A 107 -10.91 -7.56 11.97
N GLY A 108 -11.99 -8.37 11.91
CA GLY A 108 -13.01 -8.42 12.94
C GLY A 108 -14.03 -7.28 12.92
N LYS A 109 -13.97 -6.38 11.93
CA LYS A 109 -14.98 -5.34 11.69
C LYS A 109 -15.93 -5.74 10.58
N PRO A 110 -17.18 -5.22 10.59
CA PRO A 110 -18.13 -5.47 9.52
C PRO A 110 -17.58 -5.05 8.16
N THR A 111 -17.95 -5.79 7.12
CA THR A 111 -17.56 -5.46 5.75
C THR A 111 -18.24 -4.17 5.30
N ASN A 112 -17.52 -3.32 4.58
CA ASN A 112 -18.04 -2.07 4.05
C ASN A 112 -17.99 -2.08 2.51
N ARG A 113 -19.16 -1.95 1.87
CA ARG A 113 -19.28 -1.92 0.41
C ARG A 113 -18.56 -0.73 -0.25
N ALA A 114 -18.42 0.39 0.46
CA ALA A 114 -17.71 1.57 -0.06
C ALA A 114 -16.24 1.30 -0.39
N ILE A 115 -15.65 0.28 0.22
CA ILE A 115 -14.27 -0.13 0.00
C ILE A 115 -14.13 -1.03 -1.24
N ALA A 116 -15.20 -1.54 -1.81
CA ALA A 116 -15.16 -2.47 -2.96
C ALA A 116 -14.47 -1.87 -4.20
N GLY A 117 -14.65 -0.60 -4.49
CA GLY A 117 -14.07 0.06 -5.66
C GLY A 117 -12.54 0.18 -5.62
N SER A 118 -11.96 0.52 -4.49
CA SER A 118 -10.51 0.63 -4.33
C SER A 118 -9.75 -0.71 -4.44
N ARG A 119 -10.44 -1.82 -4.39
CA ARG A 119 -9.91 -3.20 -4.40
C ARG A 119 -9.75 -3.78 -5.78
N ILE A 120 -10.77 -3.58 -6.62
CA ILE A 120 -10.69 -3.95 -8.04
C ILE A 120 -9.47 -3.26 -8.64
N SER A 121 -9.25 -2.00 -8.27
CA SER A 121 -8.05 -1.26 -8.65
C SER A 121 -6.76 -1.87 -8.11
N SER A 122 -6.72 -2.35 -6.86
CA SER A 122 -5.52 -2.95 -6.28
C SER A 122 -5.17 -4.29 -6.93
N LEU A 123 -6.17 -5.16 -7.17
CA LEU A 123 -5.98 -6.45 -7.84
C LEU A 123 -5.58 -6.26 -9.30
N SER A 124 -6.26 -5.37 -10.02
CA SER A 124 -5.92 -5.01 -11.40
C SER A 124 -4.51 -4.40 -11.52
N LEU A 125 -4.10 -3.58 -10.54
CA LEU A 125 -2.75 -3.01 -10.50
C LEU A 125 -1.67 -4.03 -10.14
N ALA A 126 -2.03 -5.11 -9.47
CA ALA A 126 -1.10 -6.21 -9.16
C ALA A 126 -0.92 -7.18 -10.34
N GLY A 127 -1.77 -7.11 -11.37
CA GLY A 127 -1.69 -7.96 -12.56
C GLY A 127 -2.37 -9.32 -12.39
N GLU A 128 -3.34 -9.41 -11.47
CA GLU A 128 -4.25 -10.55 -11.31
C GLU A 128 -5.63 -10.30 -11.90
#